data_35112e29111f3c4a1933b5537f596361
#
_entry.id   35112e29111f3c4a1933b5537f596361
#
_cell.length_a   1.000
_cell.length_b   1.000
_cell.length_c   1.000
_cell.angle_alpha   90.00
_cell.angle_beta   90.00
_cell.angle_gamma   90.00
#
_symmetry.space_group_name_H-M   'P 1'
#
loop_
_entity.id
_entity.type
_entity.pdbx_description
1 polymer ?
#
loop_
_entity_poly.entity_id
_entity_poly.type
_entity_poly.pdbx_seq_one_letter_code
_entity_poly.pdbx_strand_id
1 'polypeptide(L)'
;MVGALGYHGITFRILPIVPFPPFVMSTLTYIPDPALPDLLQGVQQRASALNRNVVLCEADDPRVLRAGVQAQQRGVARITLVGNRKAIEQCAAAEGLSLDGLTIRDPANDPETEALADRLFQHRQHKGMTPEKAAAEIRKPLVFANMLVAEGKVDGSVAGAVHTTADVVRAAIQLIGTAPGTSLVSSFFLVALDKPHHPMQGGLIYTDCGLVINPTSEELVDIARAGSRSAQQLLGEEPRVAMLSFSTAGSGGKHPDVEKVQRAVALLAAAEPDLKLDGEVQFDAAMVPSIATRKLPDSKLKGRANVLVFPNLDAGNIGYKITERIGGAMVVGPLLQGLRRPANDLSRGADTPDIVNAIAVTALQSA
;
A
#
# COMPACT_ATOMS: atom_id res chain seq x y z
N MET A 1 29.48 -46.25 59.07
CA MET A 1 29.76 -44.80 59.22
C MET A 1 29.70 -44.17 57.84
N VAL A 2 28.58 -43.66 57.44
CA VAL A 2 28.46 -42.73 56.30
C VAL A 2 27.27 -41.84 56.64
N GLY A 3 27.51 -40.54 56.74
CA GLY A 3 26.53 -39.55 57.14
C GLY A 3 25.56 -39.22 56.02
N ALA A 4 24.30 -39.16 56.34
CA ALA A 4 23.25 -38.70 55.44
C ALA A 4 23.09 -37.17 55.65
N LEU A 5 23.26 -36.41 54.55
CA LEU A 5 22.89 -35.01 54.45
C LEU A 5 21.44 -34.93 53.92
N GLY A 6 20.53 -34.41 54.75
CA GLY A 6 19.16 -34.19 54.39
C GLY A 6 18.99 -32.98 53.45
N TYR A 7 18.30 -33.19 52.32
CA TYR A 7 17.81 -32.13 51.48
C TYR A 7 16.35 -31.81 51.83
N HIS A 8 16.11 -30.56 52.20
CA HIS A 8 14.73 -30.07 52.45
C HIS A 8 13.95 -30.04 51.13
N GLY A 9 12.88 -30.81 51.09
CA GLY A 9 11.95 -30.89 49.94
C GLY A 9 11.12 -29.62 49.83
N ILE A 10 11.27 -28.93 48.71
CA ILE A 10 10.34 -27.89 48.26
C ILE A 10 9.31 -28.58 47.36
N THR A 11 8.09 -28.71 47.87
CA THR A 11 6.96 -29.27 47.10
C THR A 11 6.40 -28.17 46.21
N PHE A 12 6.69 -28.20 44.92
CA PHE A 12 6.02 -27.33 43.93
C PHE A 12 4.58 -27.86 43.74
N ARG A 13 3.59 -27.10 44.18
CA ARG A 13 2.20 -27.31 43.78
C ARG A 13 2.03 -26.85 42.33
N ILE A 14 1.92 -27.77 41.39
CA ILE A 14 1.50 -27.49 40.01
C ILE A 14 0.03 -27.09 40.07
N LEU A 15 -0.25 -25.80 39.85
CA LEU A 15 -1.61 -25.33 39.64
C LEU A 15 -2.13 -25.91 38.31
N PRO A 16 -3.41 -26.32 38.21
CA PRO A 16 -3.95 -26.84 36.99
C PRO A 16 -3.93 -25.76 35.92
N ILE A 17 -3.36 -26.11 34.75
CA ILE A 17 -3.42 -25.28 33.55
C ILE A 17 -4.89 -25.17 33.16
N VAL A 18 -5.50 -24.01 33.39
CA VAL A 18 -6.84 -23.70 32.85
C VAL A 18 -6.65 -23.53 31.34
N PRO A 19 -7.28 -24.38 30.51
CA PRO A 19 -7.18 -24.15 29.05
C PRO A 19 -7.84 -22.83 28.73
N PHE A 20 -7.08 -21.95 28.10
CA PHE A 20 -7.67 -20.76 27.49
C PHE A 20 -8.74 -21.20 26.49
N PRO A 21 -9.94 -20.58 26.49
CA PRO A 21 -10.92 -20.85 25.47
C PRO A 21 -10.29 -20.59 24.09
N PRO A 22 -10.58 -21.42 23.07
CA PRO A 22 -10.06 -21.19 21.74
C PRO A 22 -10.45 -19.77 21.32
N PHE A 23 -9.45 -18.99 20.92
CA PHE A 23 -9.66 -17.66 20.36
C PHE A 23 -10.41 -17.86 19.04
N VAL A 24 -11.73 -17.73 19.07
CA VAL A 24 -12.57 -17.75 17.87
C VAL A 24 -12.26 -16.46 17.13
N MET A 25 -11.37 -16.53 16.15
CA MET A 25 -11.23 -15.45 15.18
C MET A 25 -12.58 -15.32 14.48
N SER A 26 -13.34 -14.27 14.81
CA SER A 26 -14.54 -13.93 14.07
C SER A 26 -14.11 -13.63 12.63
N THR A 27 -14.47 -14.50 11.71
CA THR A 27 -14.29 -14.25 10.29
C THR A 27 -15.20 -13.09 9.92
N LEU A 28 -14.61 -12.02 9.40
CA LEU A 28 -15.39 -10.90 8.88
C LEU A 28 -16.25 -11.40 7.73
N THR A 29 -17.53 -11.02 7.71
CA THR A 29 -18.41 -11.30 6.58
C THR A 29 -18.42 -10.09 5.68
N TYR A 30 -17.95 -10.25 4.44
CA TYR A 30 -17.91 -9.16 3.46
C TYR A 30 -19.31 -8.75 3.00
N ILE A 31 -19.58 -7.45 3.04
CA ILE A 31 -20.81 -6.83 2.52
C ILE A 31 -20.41 -5.97 1.30
N PRO A 32 -20.84 -6.34 0.07
CA PRO A 32 -20.51 -5.59 -1.14
C PRO A 32 -21.06 -4.16 -1.14
N ASP A 33 -20.42 -3.29 -1.89
CA ASP A 33 -20.93 -1.97 -2.25
C ASP A 33 -21.33 -1.98 -3.71
N PRO A 34 -22.61 -1.98 -4.04
CA PRO A 34 -23.07 -2.07 -5.44
C PRO A 34 -22.74 -0.82 -6.27
N ALA A 35 -22.32 0.29 -5.64
CA ALA A 35 -21.92 1.51 -6.35
C ALA A 35 -20.48 1.43 -6.89
N LEU A 36 -19.68 0.46 -6.42
CA LEU A 36 -18.31 0.29 -6.87
C LEU A 36 -18.23 -0.52 -8.17
N PRO A 37 -17.23 -0.24 -9.04
CA PRO A 37 -16.86 -1.12 -10.15
C PRO A 37 -16.57 -2.56 -9.66
N ASP A 38 -16.89 -3.56 -10.50
CA ASP A 38 -16.66 -4.97 -10.18
C ASP A 38 -15.23 -5.28 -9.75
N LEU A 39 -14.25 -4.62 -10.36
CA LEU A 39 -12.84 -4.72 -9.95
C LEU A 39 -12.65 -4.36 -8.49
N LEU A 40 -13.18 -3.22 -8.04
CA LEU A 40 -12.99 -2.75 -6.66
C LEU A 40 -13.80 -3.59 -5.67
N GLN A 41 -14.98 -4.06 -6.05
CA GLN A 41 -15.71 -5.05 -5.25
C GLN A 41 -14.89 -6.33 -5.08
N GLY A 42 -14.28 -6.84 -6.15
CA GLY A 42 -13.39 -8.00 -6.11
C GLY A 42 -12.14 -7.78 -5.26
N VAL A 43 -11.54 -6.58 -5.28
CA VAL A 43 -10.43 -6.18 -4.41
C VAL A 43 -10.86 -6.22 -2.94
N GLN A 44 -12.00 -5.60 -2.59
CA GLN A 44 -12.51 -5.59 -1.22
C GLN A 44 -12.89 -7.00 -0.73
N GLN A 45 -13.50 -7.82 -1.56
CA GLN A 45 -13.85 -9.21 -1.23
C GLN A 45 -12.61 -10.07 -0.94
N ARG A 46 -11.57 -9.95 -1.76
CA ARG A 46 -10.30 -10.66 -1.54
C ARG A 46 -9.57 -10.17 -0.30
N ALA A 47 -9.59 -8.85 -0.04
CA ALA A 47 -9.06 -8.27 1.20
C ALA A 47 -9.76 -8.84 2.44
N SER A 48 -11.08 -8.92 2.41
CA SER A 48 -11.89 -9.51 3.48
C SER A 48 -11.46 -10.94 3.82
N ALA A 49 -11.22 -11.77 2.80
CA ALA A 49 -10.81 -13.16 2.99
C ALA A 49 -9.47 -13.31 3.74
N LEU A 50 -8.61 -12.29 3.71
CA LEU A 50 -7.33 -12.28 4.41
C LEU A 50 -7.45 -11.92 5.89
N ASN A 51 -8.58 -11.34 6.33
CA ASN A 51 -8.84 -10.89 7.70
C ASN A 51 -7.70 -10.08 8.32
N ARG A 52 -7.09 -9.17 7.51
CA ARG A 52 -5.95 -8.35 7.92
C ARG A 52 -6.37 -7.21 8.84
N ASN A 53 -5.42 -6.72 9.64
CA ASN A 53 -5.60 -5.58 10.53
C ASN A 53 -4.87 -4.35 9.97
N VAL A 54 -5.61 -3.34 9.55
CA VAL A 54 -5.06 -2.10 9.00
C VAL A 54 -5.17 -0.99 10.04
N VAL A 55 -4.08 -0.24 10.24
CA VAL A 55 -4.03 0.88 11.18
C VAL A 55 -4.26 2.22 10.47
N LEU A 56 -5.09 3.07 11.09
CA LEU A 56 -5.39 4.44 10.66
C LEU A 56 -4.91 5.42 11.73
N CYS A 57 -4.01 6.35 11.40
CA CYS A 57 -3.39 7.22 12.40
C CYS A 57 -3.95 8.65 12.46
N GLU A 58 -4.97 8.96 11.68
CA GLU A 58 -5.67 10.25 11.63
C GLU A 58 -7.15 10.05 12.03
N ALA A 59 -7.36 9.26 13.08
CA ALA A 59 -8.69 8.75 13.43
C ALA A 59 -9.63 9.80 14.06
N ASP A 60 -9.15 11.00 14.32
CA ASP A 60 -9.92 12.19 14.70
C ASP A 60 -10.42 13.02 13.49
N ASP A 61 -9.98 12.68 12.26
CA ASP A 61 -10.60 13.21 11.04
C ASP A 61 -11.90 12.43 10.73
N PRO A 62 -13.05 13.12 10.55
CA PRO A 62 -14.33 12.45 10.32
C PRO A 62 -14.36 11.52 9.10
N ARG A 63 -13.61 11.82 8.04
CA ARG A 63 -13.53 10.98 6.81
C ARG A 63 -12.83 9.67 7.11
N VAL A 64 -11.69 9.74 7.81
CA VAL A 64 -10.88 8.58 8.20
C VAL A 64 -11.66 7.69 9.18
N LEU A 65 -12.31 8.32 10.16
CA LEU A 65 -13.14 7.60 11.15
C LEU A 65 -14.30 6.88 10.46
N ARG A 66 -15.07 7.57 9.60
CA ARG A 66 -16.16 6.96 8.82
C ARG A 66 -15.66 5.80 7.97
N ALA A 67 -14.52 5.97 7.30
CA ALA A 67 -13.94 4.90 6.48
C ALA A 67 -13.52 3.69 7.31
N GLY A 68 -12.91 3.91 8.48
CA GLY A 68 -12.55 2.82 9.40
C GLY A 68 -13.77 2.04 9.88
N VAL A 69 -14.83 2.77 10.31
CA VAL A 69 -16.11 2.14 10.72
C VAL A 69 -16.73 1.36 9.57
N GLN A 70 -16.82 1.94 8.37
CA GLN A 70 -17.39 1.27 7.18
C GLN A 70 -16.58 0.03 6.77
N ALA A 71 -15.24 0.13 6.75
CA ALA A 71 -14.38 -0.99 6.39
C ALA A 71 -14.54 -2.16 7.38
N GLN A 72 -14.65 -1.87 8.68
CA GLN A 72 -14.90 -2.87 9.71
C GLN A 72 -16.30 -3.49 9.59
N GLN A 73 -17.35 -2.66 9.48
CA GLN A 73 -18.73 -3.11 9.40
C GLN A 73 -19.01 -3.91 8.13
N ARG A 74 -18.40 -3.53 7.01
CA ARG A 74 -18.50 -4.24 5.72
C ARG A 74 -17.57 -5.44 5.64
N GLY A 75 -16.79 -5.70 6.69
CA GLY A 75 -15.88 -6.82 6.74
C GLY A 75 -14.71 -6.74 5.76
N VAL A 76 -14.33 -5.56 5.31
CA VAL A 76 -13.20 -5.37 4.37
C VAL A 76 -11.87 -5.69 5.06
N ALA A 77 -11.67 -5.17 6.28
CA ALA A 77 -10.51 -5.42 7.12
C ALA A 77 -10.86 -5.20 8.59
N ARG A 78 -10.06 -5.74 9.50
CA ARG A 78 -10.05 -5.31 10.90
C ARG A 78 -9.35 -3.95 10.99
N ILE A 79 -9.84 -3.07 11.87
CA ILE A 79 -9.34 -1.71 11.95
C ILE A 79 -8.78 -1.42 13.34
N THR A 80 -7.56 -0.87 13.35
CA THR A 80 -6.94 -0.24 14.52
C THR A 80 -6.88 1.27 14.30
N LEU A 81 -7.52 2.04 15.16
CA LEU A 81 -7.47 3.49 15.18
C LEU A 81 -6.35 3.96 16.11
N VAL A 82 -5.47 4.85 15.64
CA VAL A 82 -4.40 5.44 16.44
C VAL A 82 -4.61 6.94 16.58
N GLY A 83 -4.61 7.42 17.82
CA GLY A 83 -4.78 8.84 18.15
C GLY A 83 -5.23 9.05 19.58
N ASN A 84 -5.52 10.32 19.94
CA ASN A 84 -6.07 10.61 21.24
C ASN A 84 -7.47 10.00 21.40
N ARG A 85 -7.63 9.09 22.35
CA ARG A 85 -8.88 8.35 22.56
C ARG A 85 -10.10 9.25 22.71
N LYS A 86 -9.98 10.31 23.52
CA LYS A 86 -11.10 11.25 23.77
C LYS A 86 -11.49 12.00 22.49
N ALA A 87 -10.51 12.41 21.67
CA ALA A 87 -10.79 13.09 20.41
C ALA A 87 -11.51 12.16 19.42
N ILE A 88 -11.08 10.90 19.33
CA ILE A 88 -11.74 9.88 18.49
C ILE A 88 -13.19 9.64 18.96
N GLU A 89 -13.40 9.45 20.27
CA GLU A 89 -14.74 9.24 20.85
C GLU A 89 -15.66 10.45 20.64
N GLN A 90 -15.14 11.67 20.75
CA GLN A 90 -15.87 12.89 20.46
C GLN A 90 -16.24 13.02 18.98
N CYS A 91 -15.31 12.72 18.09
CA CYS A 91 -15.57 12.70 16.64
C CYS A 91 -16.64 11.65 16.31
N ALA A 92 -16.54 10.44 16.86
CA ALA A 92 -17.53 9.38 16.65
C ALA A 92 -18.93 9.80 17.13
N ALA A 93 -19.03 10.43 18.31
CA ALA A 93 -20.29 10.93 18.83
C ALA A 93 -20.90 12.05 17.95
N ALA A 94 -20.06 12.97 17.47
CA ALA A 94 -20.50 14.04 16.57
C ALA A 94 -21.00 13.52 15.21
N GLU A 95 -20.41 12.44 14.73
CA GLU A 95 -20.78 11.78 13.46
C GLU A 95 -21.87 10.70 13.63
N GLY A 96 -22.30 10.40 14.87
CA GLY A 96 -23.29 9.35 15.15
C GLY A 96 -22.77 7.94 14.82
N LEU A 97 -21.46 7.71 14.95
CA LEU A 97 -20.81 6.42 14.61
C LEU A 97 -20.62 5.56 15.85
N SER A 98 -20.88 4.24 15.73
CA SER A 98 -20.45 3.26 16.72
C SER A 98 -18.99 2.86 16.49
N LEU A 99 -18.22 2.77 17.57
CA LEU A 99 -16.84 2.28 17.59
C LEU A 99 -16.75 0.79 17.93
N ASP A 100 -17.87 0.08 17.95
CA ASP A 100 -17.92 -1.35 18.28
C ASP A 100 -17.08 -2.18 17.28
N GLY A 101 -16.27 -3.07 17.84
CA GLY A 101 -15.38 -3.93 17.05
C GLY A 101 -14.09 -3.27 16.57
N LEU A 102 -13.91 -1.94 16.76
CA LEU A 102 -12.66 -1.26 16.44
C LEU A 102 -11.70 -1.27 17.63
N THR A 103 -10.41 -1.39 17.35
CA THR A 103 -9.36 -1.26 18.37
C THR A 103 -8.88 0.19 18.39
N ILE A 104 -8.89 0.85 19.55
CA ILE A 104 -8.31 2.21 19.70
C ILE A 104 -7.02 2.12 20.50
N ARG A 105 -5.94 2.65 19.93
CA ARG A 105 -4.62 2.77 20.55
C ARG A 105 -4.25 4.24 20.69
N ASP A 106 -4.11 4.70 21.93
CA ASP A 106 -3.72 6.07 22.25
C ASP A 106 -2.21 6.09 22.58
N PRO A 107 -1.36 6.65 21.71
CA PRO A 107 0.09 6.64 21.92
C PRO A 107 0.57 7.26 23.24
N ALA A 108 -0.22 8.14 23.86
CA ALA A 108 0.10 8.72 25.14
C ALA A 108 -0.13 7.76 26.31
N ASN A 109 -1.08 6.82 26.17
CA ASN A 109 -1.58 5.96 27.26
C ASN A 109 -1.52 4.46 26.91
N ASP A 110 -0.96 4.09 25.75
CA ASP A 110 -0.87 2.69 25.32
C ASP A 110 0.19 1.93 26.14
N PRO A 111 -0.12 0.71 26.62
CA PRO A 111 0.82 -0.07 27.45
C PRO A 111 2.11 -0.47 26.72
N GLU A 112 2.13 -0.46 25.38
CA GLU A 112 3.31 -0.80 24.59
C GLU A 112 4.14 0.43 24.17
N THR A 113 3.73 1.65 24.53
CA THR A 113 4.40 2.88 24.07
C THR A 113 5.90 2.90 24.43
N GLU A 114 6.25 2.55 25.65
CA GLU A 114 7.68 2.55 26.07
C GLU A 114 8.48 1.44 25.35
N ALA A 115 7.90 0.25 25.18
CA ALA A 115 8.56 -0.82 24.44
C ALA A 115 8.74 -0.46 22.94
N LEU A 116 7.76 0.22 22.34
CA LEU A 116 7.88 0.73 20.97
C LEU A 116 8.88 1.89 20.85
N ALA A 117 9.02 2.73 21.89
CA ALA A 117 10.07 3.76 21.94
C ALA A 117 11.47 3.13 21.94
N ASP A 118 11.69 2.07 22.72
CA ASP A 118 12.95 1.33 22.72
C ASP A 118 13.25 0.71 21.35
N ARG A 119 12.25 0.13 20.69
CA ARG A 119 12.39 -0.38 19.31
C ARG A 119 12.72 0.73 18.32
N LEU A 120 12.04 1.86 18.40
CA LEU A 120 12.32 3.05 17.57
C LEU A 120 13.77 3.52 17.76
N PHE A 121 14.24 3.59 19.01
CA PHE A 121 15.63 3.92 19.31
C PHE A 121 16.59 2.91 18.66
N GLN A 122 16.38 1.61 18.85
CA GLN A 122 17.20 0.56 18.24
C GLN A 122 17.26 0.65 16.72
N HIS A 123 16.13 0.91 16.06
CA HIS A 123 16.06 1.06 14.61
C HIS A 123 16.83 2.29 14.12
N ARG A 124 16.85 3.39 14.89
CA ARG A 124 17.29 4.70 14.42
C ARG A 124 18.55 5.26 15.11
N GLN A 125 19.14 4.58 16.10
CA GLN A 125 20.33 5.05 16.83
C GLN A 125 21.49 5.37 15.89
N HIS A 126 21.69 4.59 14.82
CA HIS A 126 22.72 4.81 13.81
C HIS A 126 22.50 6.09 12.97
N LYS A 127 21.35 6.75 13.09
CA LYS A 127 20.98 8.04 12.48
C LYS A 127 20.84 9.16 13.52
N GLY A 128 21.41 8.99 14.72
CA GLY A 128 21.43 10.00 15.77
C GLY A 128 20.13 10.11 16.59
N MET A 129 19.28 9.08 16.59
CA MET A 129 18.18 8.97 17.54
C MET A 129 18.74 8.75 18.93
N THR A 130 18.18 9.44 19.96
CA THR A 130 18.46 9.18 21.38
C THR A 130 17.22 8.57 22.04
N PRO A 131 17.36 7.91 23.22
CA PRO A 131 16.20 7.38 23.94
C PRO A 131 15.12 8.43 24.22
N GLU A 132 15.53 9.64 24.62
CA GLU A 132 14.61 10.76 24.93
C GLU A 132 13.85 11.21 23.68
N LYS A 133 14.55 11.31 22.53
CA LYS A 133 13.91 11.62 21.25
C LYS A 133 12.95 10.52 20.83
N ALA A 134 13.32 9.25 20.96
CA ALA A 134 12.46 8.13 20.64
C ALA A 134 11.19 8.13 21.50
N ALA A 135 11.33 8.38 22.82
CA ALA A 135 10.19 8.49 23.73
C ALA A 135 9.25 9.66 23.39
N ALA A 136 9.77 10.75 22.83
CA ALA A 136 8.94 11.86 22.34
C ALA A 136 8.28 11.55 20.98
N GLU A 137 9.05 11.00 20.03
CA GLU A 137 8.58 10.73 18.67
C GLU A 137 7.52 9.63 18.61
N ILE A 138 7.66 8.57 19.44
CA ILE A 138 6.70 7.46 19.44
C ILE A 138 5.28 7.89 19.83
N ARG A 139 5.13 9.01 20.54
CA ARG A 139 3.82 9.55 20.93
C ARG A 139 3.08 10.25 19.77
N LYS A 140 3.74 10.43 18.63
CA LYS A 140 3.10 10.94 17.42
C LYS A 140 2.31 9.82 16.72
N PRO A 141 1.01 10.00 16.41
CA PRO A 141 0.18 8.95 15.84
C PRO A 141 0.75 8.29 14.58
N LEU A 142 1.31 9.08 13.66
CA LEU A 142 1.93 8.57 12.44
C LEU A 142 3.14 7.68 12.72
N VAL A 143 3.99 8.07 13.68
CA VAL A 143 5.17 7.27 14.08
C VAL A 143 4.73 5.99 14.77
N PHE A 144 3.78 6.09 15.71
CA PHE A 144 3.25 4.95 16.44
C PHE A 144 2.63 3.90 15.48
N ALA A 145 1.79 4.35 14.55
CA ALA A 145 1.15 3.48 13.56
C ALA A 145 2.20 2.75 12.68
N ASN A 146 3.20 3.46 12.17
CA ASN A 146 4.25 2.85 11.36
C ASN A 146 5.15 1.90 12.18
N MET A 147 5.38 2.18 13.48
CA MET A 147 6.08 1.23 14.35
C MET A 147 5.26 -0.03 14.62
N LEU A 148 3.93 0.07 14.75
CA LEU A 148 3.06 -1.12 14.82
C LEU A 148 3.20 -2.00 13.57
N VAL A 149 3.26 -1.38 12.39
CA VAL A 149 3.49 -2.10 11.12
C VAL A 149 4.89 -2.73 11.10
N ALA A 150 5.92 -1.96 11.44
CA ALA A 150 7.31 -2.43 11.44
C ALA A 150 7.51 -3.65 12.35
N GLU A 151 6.90 -3.65 13.53
CA GLU A 151 6.97 -4.73 14.53
C GLU A 151 5.95 -5.86 14.26
N GLY A 152 5.17 -5.78 13.18
CA GLY A 152 4.20 -6.83 12.79
C GLY A 152 2.99 -6.98 13.71
N LYS A 153 2.67 -5.94 14.47
CA LYS A 153 1.50 -5.91 15.36
C LYS A 153 0.20 -5.62 14.63
N VAL A 154 0.32 -5.00 13.46
CA VAL A 154 -0.73 -4.81 12.45
C VAL A 154 -0.15 -5.10 11.07
N ASP A 155 -1.02 -5.33 10.09
CA ASP A 155 -0.60 -5.80 8.77
C ASP A 155 -0.18 -4.68 7.81
N GLY A 156 -0.73 -3.48 7.99
CA GLY A 156 -0.38 -2.29 7.19
C GLY A 156 -1.00 -1.01 7.74
N SER A 157 -0.61 0.13 7.17
CA SER A 157 -1.11 1.45 7.57
C SER A 157 -1.65 2.25 6.40
N VAL A 158 -2.64 3.13 6.69
CA VAL A 158 -3.16 4.14 5.77
C VAL A 158 -3.15 5.49 6.49
N ALA A 159 -2.56 6.51 5.87
CA ALA A 159 -2.43 7.87 6.39
C ALA A 159 -2.41 8.87 5.23
N GLY A 160 -2.44 10.18 5.51
CA GLY A 160 -2.27 11.25 4.49
C GLY A 160 -3.52 12.08 4.26
N ALA A 161 -4.64 11.79 4.91
CA ALA A 161 -5.83 12.64 4.86
C ALA A 161 -5.58 14.02 5.52
N VAL A 162 -4.64 14.07 6.48
CA VAL A 162 -4.23 15.27 7.22
C VAL A 162 -2.72 15.53 7.05
N HIS A 163 -1.88 14.52 7.23
CA HIS A 163 -0.43 14.62 7.05
C HIS A 163 -0.07 14.89 5.57
N THR A 164 1.12 15.48 5.36
CA THR A 164 1.64 15.65 4.00
C THR A 164 2.18 14.31 3.46
N THR A 165 2.11 14.10 2.15
CA THR A 165 2.74 12.96 1.48
C THR A 165 4.20 12.79 1.90
N ALA A 166 4.95 13.90 2.01
CA ALA A 166 6.35 13.86 2.43
C ALA A 166 6.54 13.28 3.85
N ASP A 167 5.63 13.58 4.79
CA ASP A 167 5.72 13.06 6.16
C ASP A 167 5.32 11.58 6.20
N VAL A 168 4.26 11.18 5.49
CA VAL A 168 3.83 9.78 5.41
C VAL A 168 4.91 8.91 4.79
N VAL A 169 5.42 9.28 3.62
CA VAL A 169 6.47 8.54 2.91
C VAL A 169 7.76 8.48 3.73
N ARG A 170 8.16 9.61 4.33
CA ARG A 170 9.35 9.65 5.21
C ARG A 170 9.21 8.70 6.39
N ALA A 171 8.07 8.71 7.08
CA ALA A 171 7.81 7.82 8.20
C ALA A 171 7.85 6.35 7.76
N ALA A 172 7.19 6.00 6.66
CA ALA A 172 7.18 4.65 6.12
C ALA A 172 8.60 4.16 5.76
N ILE A 173 9.38 4.95 5.00
CA ILE A 173 10.75 4.58 4.63
C ILE A 173 11.65 4.46 5.86
N GLN A 174 11.53 5.36 6.81
CA GLN A 174 12.42 5.40 7.98
C GLN A 174 12.13 4.31 9.01
N LEU A 175 10.88 3.87 9.14
CA LEU A 175 10.45 2.96 10.20
C LEU A 175 10.21 1.54 9.68
N ILE A 176 9.59 1.41 8.52
CA ILE A 176 9.30 0.11 7.90
C ILE A 176 10.46 -0.33 7.00
N GLY A 177 11.00 0.61 6.20
CA GLY A 177 12.09 0.34 5.25
C GLY A 177 11.62 -0.28 3.94
N THR A 178 12.58 -0.43 3.00
CA THR A 178 12.32 -1.05 1.69
C THR A 178 12.26 -2.58 1.78
N ALA A 179 11.56 -3.18 0.84
CA ALA A 179 11.56 -4.64 0.65
C ALA A 179 12.95 -5.14 0.24
N PRO A 180 13.34 -6.37 0.58
CA PRO A 180 14.59 -6.96 0.11
C PRO A 180 14.71 -6.91 -1.42
N GLY A 181 15.88 -6.46 -1.91
CA GLY A 181 16.15 -6.34 -3.34
C GLY A 181 15.45 -5.18 -4.05
N THR A 182 14.83 -4.26 -3.30
CA THR A 182 14.21 -3.04 -3.83
C THR A 182 15.05 -1.84 -3.42
N SER A 183 15.49 -1.04 -4.39
CA SER A 183 16.35 0.12 -4.14
C SER A 183 15.56 1.38 -3.80
N LEU A 184 14.28 1.44 -4.21
CA LEU A 184 13.47 2.64 -4.05
C LEU A 184 12.02 2.33 -3.70
N VAL A 185 11.37 3.24 -2.97
CA VAL A 185 9.91 3.29 -2.80
C VAL A 185 9.33 4.14 -3.92
N SER A 186 8.32 3.63 -4.58
CA SER A 186 7.58 4.32 -5.64
C SER A 186 6.08 4.27 -5.37
N SER A 187 5.30 4.90 -6.23
CA SER A 187 3.84 4.89 -6.12
C SER A 187 3.18 4.20 -7.30
N PHE A 188 1.94 3.80 -7.11
CA PHE A 188 1.06 3.40 -8.19
C PHE A 188 -0.36 3.87 -7.94
N PHE A 189 -1.15 3.86 -9.00
CA PHE A 189 -2.59 4.05 -8.96
C PHE A 189 -3.26 2.81 -9.55
N LEU A 190 -4.29 2.32 -8.87
CA LEU A 190 -5.21 1.32 -9.41
C LEU A 190 -6.33 2.05 -10.15
N VAL A 191 -6.41 1.85 -11.45
CA VAL A 191 -7.39 2.51 -12.33
C VAL A 191 -8.45 1.47 -12.72
N ALA A 192 -9.70 1.70 -12.32
CA ALA A 192 -10.82 0.85 -12.70
C ALA A 192 -11.56 1.42 -13.92
N LEU A 193 -11.68 0.62 -14.95
CA LEU A 193 -12.33 0.94 -16.22
C LEU A 193 -13.66 0.18 -16.31
N ASP A 194 -14.77 0.85 -16.07
CA ASP A 194 -16.12 0.27 -16.00
C ASP A 194 -17.15 0.97 -16.89
N LYS A 195 -16.76 2.06 -17.57
CA LYS A 195 -17.70 2.82 -18.40
C LYS A 195 -17.80 2.24 -19.80
N PRO A 196 -18.99 2.32 -20.43
CA PRO A 196 -19.21 1.78 -21.80
C PRO A 196 -18.28 2.35 -22.88
N HIS A 197 -17.77 3.58 -22.68
CA HIS A 197 -16.86 4.23 -23.62
C HIS A 197 -15.39 3.86 -23.41
N HIS A 198 -15.06 3.15 -22.33
CA HIS A 198 -13.67 2.71 -22.12
C HIS A 198 -13.28 1.66 -23.16
N PRO A 199 -12.03 1.71 -23.68
CA PRO A 199 -11.57 0.80 -24.73
C PRO A 199 -11.42 -0.65 -24.22
N MET A 200 -11.43 -0.85 -22.91
CA MET A 200 -11.40 -2.14 -22.24
C MET A 200 -12.15 -2.04 -20.91
N GLN A 201 -12.54 -3.19 -20.36
CA GLN A 201 -13.09 -3.31 -19.02
C GLN A 201 -12.04 -3.93 -18.10
N GLY A 202 -12.09 -3.63 -16.78
CA GLY A 202 -11.19 -4.19 -15.79
C GLY A 202 -10.26 -3.16 -15.16
N GLY A 203 -8.98 -3.48 -14.99
CA GLY A 203 -8.05 -2.65 -14.25
C GLY A 203 -6.71 -2.39 -14.94
N LEU A 204 -6.12 -1.25 -14.60
CA LEU A 204 -4.77 -0.87 -14.98
C LEU A 204 -3.98 -0.45 -13.73
N ILE A 205 -2.69 -0.71 -13.77
CA ILE A 205 -1.71 -0.14 -12.82
C ILE A 205 -0.97 0.99 -13.54
N TYR A 206 -1.10 2.22 -13.05
CA TYR A 206 -0.32 3.38 -13.49
C TYR A 206 0.82 3.61 -12.50
N THR A 207 2.08 3.64 -12.93
CA THR A 207 3.27 3.77 -12.06
C THR A 207 4.47 4.42 -12.76
N ASP A 208 5.33 5.29 -12.15
CA ASP A 208 5.04 6.06 -10.95
C ASP A 208 4.32 7.35 -11.36
N CYS A 209 3.30 7.71 -10.60
CA CYS A 209 2.50 8.90 -10.89
C CYS A 209 2.38 9.85 -9.68
N GLY A 210 3.06 9.56 -8.56
CA GLY A 210 2.86 10.32 -7.32
C GLY A 210 4.11 10.60 -6.48
N LEU A 211 5.27 10.00 -6.77
CA LEU A 211 6.42 10.06 -5.86
C LEU A 211 7.75 10.37 -6.54
N VAL A 212 8.18 9.60 -7.53
CA VAL A 212 9.52 9.69 -8.12
C VAL A 212 9.52 10.70 -9.27
N ILE A 213 10.20 11.84 -9.08
CA ILE A 213 10.11 12.97 -10.00
C ILE A 213 10.70 12.64 -11.38
N ASN A 214 11.95 12.20 -11.42
CA ASN A 214 12.63 11.86 -12.67
C ASN A 214 13.50 10.60 -12.46
N PRO A 215 12.92 9.41 -12.61
CA PRO A 215 13.63 8.16 -12.37
C PRO A 215 14.74 7.94 -13.39
N THR A 216 15.84 7.35 -12.96
CA THR A 216 16.88 6.77 -13.82
C THR A 216 16.38 5.52 -14.53
N SER A 217 17.17 4.98 -15.47
CA SER A 217 16.81 3.73 -16.14
C SER A 217 16.70 2.55 -15.14
N GLU A 218 17.58 2.50 -14.16
CA GLU A 218 17.60 1.49 -13.11
C GLU A 218 16.39 1.61 -12.17
N GLU A 219 16.02 2.84 -11.81
CA GLU A 219 14.83 3.11 -11.01
C GLU A 219 13.53 2.78 -11.77
N LEU A 220 13.49 3.03 -13.09
CA LEU A 220 12.36 2.61 -13.93
C LEU A 220 12.20 1.08 -13.95
N VAL A 221 13.29 0.31 -13.90
CA VAL A 221 13.24 -1.16 -13.76
C VAL A 221 12.58 -1.56 -12.43
N ASP A 222 12.99 -0.92 -11.32
CA ASP A 222 12.41 -1.22 -10.00
C ASP A 222 10.93 -0.83 -9.93
N ILE A 223 10.55 0.31 -10.52
CA ILE A 223 9.16 0.77 -10.64
C ILE A 223 8.33 -0.24 -11.44
N ALA A 224 8.84 -0.73 -12.58
CA ALA A 224 8.16 -1.71 -13.43
C ALA A 224 7.96 -3.05 -12.70
N ARG A 225 8.97 -3.53 -11.99
CA ARG A 225 8.88 -4.74 -11.16
C ARG A 225 7.84 -4.63 -10.05
N ALA A 226 7.86 -3.49 -9.36
CA ALA A 226 6.88 -3.22 -8.32
C ALA A 226 5.46 -3.14 -8.88
N GLY A 227 5.27 -2.43 -10.00
CA GLY A 227 3.98 -2.36 -10.71
C GLY A 227 3.49 -3.72 -11.21
N SER A 228 4.40 -4.60 -11.67
CA SER A 228 4.07 -5.96 -12.07
C SER A 228 3.53 -6.79 -10.89
N ARG A 229 4.15 -6.69 -9.72
CA ARG A 229 3.65 -7.34 -8.49
C ARG A 229 2.29 -6.79 -8.09
N SER A 230 2.11 -5.45 -8.15
CA SER A 230 0.82 -4.82 -7.86
C SER A 230 -0.27 -5.29 -8.81
N ALA A 231 0.02 -5.48 -10.10
CA ALA A 231 -0.94 -6.03 -11.07
C ALA A 231 -1.34 -7.47 -10.71
N GLN A 232 -0.38 -8.34 -10.41
CA GLN A 232 -0.68 -9.71 -9.98
C GLN A 232 -1.56 -9.76 -8.74
N GLN A 233 -1.24 -8.95 -7.73
CA GLN A 233 -1.97 -8.92 -6.46
C GLN A 233 -3.38 -8.32 -6.60
N LEU A 234 -3.50 -7.20 -7.33
CA LEU A 234 -4.73 -6.43 -7.36
C LEU A 234 -5.65 -6.76 -8.54
N LEU A 235 -5.09 -7.05 -9.71
CA LEU A 235 -5.88 -7.43 -10.88
C LEU A 235 -6.10 -8.95 -10.94
N GLY A 236 -5.20 -9.75 -10.35
CA GLY A 236 -5.22 -11.20 -10.48
C GLY A 236 -4.84 -11.67 -11.89
N GLU A 237 -4.15 -10.82 -12.65
CA GLU A 237 -3.77 -11.06 -14.04
C GLU A 237 -2.26 -11.15 -14.22
N GLU A 238 -1.84 -11.82 -15.29
CA GLU A 238 -0.44 -11.78 -15.73
C GLU A 238 -0.04 -10.35 -16.10
N PRO A 239 1.10 -9.82 -15.58
CA PRO A 239 1.56 -8.49 -15.91
C PRO A 239 1.91 -8.34 -17.39
N ARG A 240 1.39 -7.30 -18.01
CA ARG A 240 1.69 -6.88 -19.37
C ARG A 240 2.19 -5.44 -19.29
N VAL A 241 3.53 -5.29 -19.24
CA VAL A 241 4.20 -4.04 -18.88
C VAL A 241 4.51 -3.21 -20.11
N ALA A 242 4.05 -1.97 -20.17
CA ALA A 242 4.41 -0.98 -21.15
C ALA A 242 5.29 0.11 -20.54
N MET A 243 6.54 0.23 -21.00
CA MET A 243 7.44 1.32 -20.64
C MET A 243 7.16 2.51 -21.56
N LEU A 244 6.41 3.49 -21.01
CA LEU A 244 5.86 4.58 -21.81
C LEU A 244 6.89 5.65 -22.23
N SER A 245 6.68 6.18 -23.40
CA SER A 245 7.46 7.28 -23.98
C SER A 245 6.61 8.05 -25.01
N PHE A 246 7.05 9.22 -25.42
CA PHE A 246 6.54 9.88 -26.61
C PHE A 246 7.01 9.19 -27.91
N SER A 247 7.92 8.21 -27.83
CA SER A 247 8.49 7.42 -28.92
C SER A 247 7.94 5.99 -28.91
N THR A 248 7.90 5.37 -30.09
CA THR A 248 7.65 3.93 -30.28
C THR A 248 8.71 3.38 -31.22
N ALA A 249 9.47 2.35 -30.78
CA ALA A 249 10.48 1.67 -31.57
C ALA A 249 11.44 2.63 -32.32
N GLY A 250 11.99 3.61 -31.61
CA GLY A 250 12.96 4.57 -32.14
C GLY A 250 12.37 5.74 -32.92
N SER A 251 11.04 5.89 -33.03
CA SER A 251 10.39 6.97 -33.78
C SER A 251 10.75 8.37 -33.27
N GLY A 252 11.12 8.53 -32.00
CA GLY A 252 11.55 9.79 -31.39
C GLY A 252 13.00 10.15 -31.66
N GLY A 253 13.76 9.32 -32.39
CA GLY A 253 15.17 9.52 -32.68
C GLY A 253 16.08 9.46 -31.43
N LYS A 254 17.26 10.04 -31.54
CA LYS A 254 18.22 10.14 -30.42
C LYS A 254 17.80 11.26 -29.47
N HIS A 255 17.17 10.91 -28.38
CA HIS A 255 16.79 11.84 -27.32
C HIS A 255 17.05 11.22 -25.95
N PRO A 256 17.62 11.94 -24.97
CA PRO A 256 17.96 11.38 -23.65
C PRO A 256 16.78 10.67 -22.96
N ASP A 257 15.56 11.21 -23.06
CA ASP A 257 14.38 10.59 -22.46
C ASP A 257 13.97 9.28 -23.17
N VAL A 258 14.20 9.18 -24.48
CA VAL A 258 13.99 7.92 -25.24
C VAL A 258 15.04 6.89 -24.84
N GLU A 259 16.32 7.28 -24.87
CA GLU A 259 17.45 6.41 -24.51
C GLU A 259 17.34 5.89 -23.07
N LYS A 260 16.86 6.74 -22.13
CA LYS A 260 16.56 6.34 -20.75
C LYS A 260 15.58 5.18 -20.69
N VAL A 261 14.46 5.27 -21.40
CA VAL A 261 13.42 4.23 -21.40
C VAL A 261 13.89 2.98 -22.14
N GLN A 262 14.57 3.12 -23.30
CA GLN A 262 15.17 2.00 -24.04
C GLN A 262 16.15 1.22 -23.17
N ARG A 263 17.02 1.91 -22.42
CA ARG A 263 17.95 1.28 -21.49
C ARG A 263 17.21 0.53 -20.37
N ALA A 264 16.18 1.11 -19.81
CA ALA A 264 15.36 0.46 -18.78
C ALA A 264 14.71 -0.84 -19.32
N VAL A 265 14.17 -0.79 -20.54
CA VAL A 265 13.59 -1.97 -21.21
C VAL A 265 14.65 -3.06 -21.41
N ALA A 266 15.84 -2.70 -21.90
CA ALA A 266 16.93 -3.65 -22.11
C ALA A 266 17.36 -4.32 -20.79
N LEU A 267 17.50 -3.53 -19.72
CA LEU A 267 17.86 -4.05 -18.38
C LEU A 267 16.78 -4.98 -17.82
N LEU A 268 15.52 -4.61 -17.94
CA LEU A 268 14.41 -5.42 -17.42
C LEU A 268 14.23 -6.70 -18.23
N ALA A 269 14.30 -6.63 -19.56
CA ALA A 269 14.21 -7.81 -20.42
C ALA A 269 15.34 -8.83 -20.20
N ALA A 270 16.56 -8.34 -19.90
CA ALA A 270 17.68 -9.20 -19.57
C ALA A 270 17.53 -9.89 -18.20
N ALA A 271 16.94 -9.19 -17.24
CA ALA A 271 16.73 -9.70 -15.89
C ALA A 271 15.48 -10.61 -15.75
N GLU A 272 14.45 -10.33 -16.55
CA GLU A 272 13.16 -11.05 -16.52
C GLU A 272 12.71 -11.39 -17.96
N PRO A 273 13.33 -12.37 -18.62
CA PRO A 273 13.09 -12.67 -20.03
C PRO A 273 11.66 -13.13 -20.34
N ASP A 274 10.98 -13.71 -19.36
CA ASP A 274 9.61 -14.23 -19.50
C ASP A 274 8.54 -13.14 -19.31
N LEU A 275 8.92 -11.95 -18.80
CA LEU A 275 7.99 -10.85 -18.60
C LEU A 275 7.45 -10.35 -19.96
N LYS A 276 6.14 -10.20 -20.05
CA LYS A 276 5.50 -9.54 -21.19
C LYS A 276 5.76 -8.04 -21.11
N LEU A 277 6.75 -7.59 -21.87
CA LEU A 277 7.31 -6.24 -21.83
C LEU A 277 7.40 -5.65 -23.23
N ASP A 278 6.85 -4.47 -23.44
CA ASP A 278 7.10 -3.59 -24.58
C ASP A 278 7.63 -2.23 -24.14
N GLY A 279 8.49 -1.61 -24.94
CA GLY A 279 9.04 -0.26 -24.71
C GLY A 279 10.28 -0.02 -25.58
N GLU A 280 10.71 1.23 -25.83
CA GLU A 280 9.84 2.39 -25.48
C GLU A 280 8.61 2.37 -26.40
N VAL A 281 7.46 2.72 -25.83
CA VAL A 281 6.19 2.66 -26.55
C VAL A 281 5.27 3.84 -26.19
N GLN A 282 4.58 4.40 -27.18
CA GLN A 282 3.55 5.39 -26.95
C GLN A 282 2.29 4.75 -26.34
N PHE A 283 1.54 5.56 -25.57
CA PHE A 283 0.34 5.12 -24.87
C PHE A 283 -0.71 4.45 -25.80
N ASP A 284 -0.93 5.04 -26.98
CA ASP A 284 -1.88 4.50 -27.97
C ASP A 284 -1.47 3.11 -28.50
N ALA A 285 -0.16 2.90 -28.73
CA ALA A 285 0.35 1.59 -29.14
C ALA A 285 0.36 0.58 -27.97
N ALA A 286 0.48 1.03 -26.73
CA ALA A 286 0.37 0.15 -25.57
C ALA A 286 -1.05 -0.33 -25.29
N MET A 287 -2.08 0.48 -25.67
CA MET A 287 -3.48 0.28 -25.27
C MET A 287 -4.43 -0.11 -26.38
N VAL A 288 -4.08 0.14 -27.66
CA VAL A 288 -4.98 -0.05 -28.79
C VAL A 288 -4.41 -1.10 -29.76
N PRO A 289 -5.05 -2.29 -29.89
CA PRO A 289 -4.51 -3.40 -30.70
C PRO A 289 -4.22 -3.05 -32.17
N SER A 290 -5.10 -2.28 -32.83
CA SER A 290 -4.90 -1.87 -34.23
C SER A 290 -3.71 -0.92 -34.40
N ILE A 291 -3.42 -0.10 -33.42
CA ILE A 291 -2.26 0.80 -33.40
C ILE A 291 -0.97 -0.01 -33.10
N ALA A 292 -1.03 -0.91 -32.11
CA ALA A 292 0.07 -1.81 -31.81
C ALA A 292 0.51 -2.61 -33.04
N THR A 293 -0.42 -3.25 -33.74
CA THR A 293 -0.15 -4.03 -34.95
C THR A 293 0.55 -3.19 -36.02
N ARG A 294 0.19 -1.92 -36.16
CA ARG A 294 0.78 -1.03 -37.17
C ARG A 294 2.14 -0.46 -36.76
N LYS A 295 2.28 0.00 -35.49
CA LYS A 295 3.48 0.71 -35.01
C LYS A 295 4.54 -0.25 -34.44
N LEU A 296 4.11 -1.39 -33.91
CA LEU A 296 4.97 -2.37 -33.24
C LEU A 296 4.49 -3.80 -33.58
N PRO A 297 4.72 -4.31 -34.81
CA PRO A 297 4.21 -5.63 -35.26
C PRO A 297 4.65 -6.80 -34.36
N ASP A 298 5.86 -6.71 -33.78
CA ASP A 298 6.43 -7.73 -32.88
C ASP A 298 6.07 -7.51 -31.40
N SER A 299 5.08 -6.65 -31.11
CA SER A 299 4.60 -6.37 -29.75
C SER A 299 4.24 -7.65 -28.99
N LYS A 300 4.84 -7.83 -27.79
CA LYS A 300 4.45 -8.89 -26.86
C LYS A 300 3.11 -8.61 -26.21
N LEU A 301 2.73 -7.34 -26.06
CA LEU A 301 1.48 -6.90 -25.41
C LEU A 301 0.32 -6.81 -26.37
N LYS A 302 0.56 -6.62 -27.66
CA LYS A 302 -0.46 -6.50 -28.73
C LYS A 302 -1.52 -5.42 -28.41
N GLY A 303 -1.08 -4.30 -27.82
CA GLY A 303 -1.96 -3.20 -27.43
C GLY A 303 -2.90 -3.53 -26.25
N ARG A 304 -2.48 -4.40 -25.35
CA ARG A 304 -3.26 -4.85 -24.17
C ARG A 304 -2.45 -4.78 -22.88
N ALA A 305 -1.70 -3.70 -22.68
CA ALA A 305 -0.98 -3.47 -21.44
C ALA A 305 -1.96 -3.38 -20.26
N ASN A 306 -1.54 -3.86 -19.08
CA ASN A 306 -2.24 -3.63 -17.81
C ASN A 306 -1.34 -3.00 -16.75
N VAL A 307 -0.04 -2.81 -17.05
CA VAL A 307 0.90 -2.04 -16.24
C VAL A 307 1.52 -0.96 -17.14
N LEU A 308 1.29 0.29 -16.81
CA LEU A 308 1.78 1.46 -17.55
C LEU A 308 2.82 2.18 -16.70
N VAL A 309 4.08 2.12 -17.13
CA VAL A 309 5.21 2.75 -16.45
C VAL A 309 5.52 4.07 -17.11
N PHE A 310 5.31 5.16 -16.39
CA PHE A 310 5.52 6.51 -16.89
C PHE A 310 6.99 6.94 -16.78
N PRO A 311 7.52 7.70 -17.75
CA PRO A 311 8.94 8.03 -17.82
C PRO A 311 9.39 9.07 -16.77
N ASN A 312 8.46 9.83 -16.22
CA ASN A 312 8.65 10.83 -15.18
C ASN A 312 7.32 11.19 -14.50
N LEU A 313 7.41 11.95 -13.41
CA LEU A 313 6.25 12.34 -12.60
C LEU A 313 5.24 13.21 -13.36
N ASP A 314 5.71 14.14 -14.21
CA ASP A 314 4.80 15.01 -14.96
C ASP A 314 3.88 14.20 -15.86
N ALA A 315 4.44 13.26 -16.64
CA ALA A 315 3.68 12.39 -17.52
C ALA A 315 2.66 11.53 -16.73
N GLY A 316 3.11 10.93 -15.63
CA GLY A 316 2.27 10.07 -14.79
C GLY A 316 1.17 10.85 -14.06
N ASN A 317 1.53 11.96 -13.42
CA ASN A 317 0.60 12.77 -12.63
C ASN A 317 -0.48 13.44 -13.48
N ILE A 318 -0.08 13.99 -14.63
CA ILE A 318 -1.04 14.55 -15.61
C ILE A 318 -1.90 13.43 -16.19
N GLY A 319 -1.28 12.30 -16.57
CA GLY A 319 -1.94 11.17 -17.21
C GLY A 319 -3.06 10.59 -16.37
N TYR A 320 -2.81 10.28 -15.09
CA TYR A 320 -3.86 9.70 -14.24
C TYR A 320 -5.03 10.67 -14.00
N LYS A 321 -4.74 11.99 -13.82
CA LYS A 321 -5.79 12.99 -13.63
C LYS A 321 -6.68 13.17 -14.85
N ILE A 322 -6.10 13.10 -16.05
CA ILE A 322 -6.88 13.12 -17.30
C ILE A 322 -7.77 11.87 -17.37
N THR A 323 -7.19 10.70 -17.07
CA THR A 323 -7.94 9.43 -17.07
C THR A 323 -9.11 9.47 -16.08
N GLU A 324 -8.89 10.01 -14.88
CA GLU A 324 -9.92 10.16 -13.86
C GLU A 324 -10.96 11.22 -14.25
N ARG A 325 -10.52 12.47 -14.46
CA ARG A 325 -11.44 13.63 -14.56
C ARG A 325 -12.13 13.73 -15.91
N ILE A 326 -11.47 13.34 -16.99
CA ILE A 326 -12.01 13.39 -18.36
C ILE A 326 -12.47 12.00 -18.81
N GLY A 327 -11.65 10.97 -18.56
CA GLY A 327 -11.96 9.61 -18.92
C GLY A 327 -13.08 8.97 -18.07
N GLY A 328 -13.33 9.49 -16.87
CA GLY A 328 -14.37 8.99 -15.97
C GLY A 328 -14.03 7.66 -15.31
N ALA A 329 -12.77 7.25 -15.34
CA ALA A 329 -12.29 6.08 -14.62
C ALA A 329 -12.29 6.35 -13.11
N MET A 330 -12.53 5.32 -12.30
CA MET A 330 -12.30 5.40 -10.86
C MET A 330 -10.83 5.09 -10.57
N VAL A 331 -10.17 5.98 -9.81
CA VAL A 331 -8.73 5.89 -9.55
C VAL A 331 -8.48 5.82 -8.05
N VAL A 332 -7.81 4.77 -7.59
CA VAL A 332 -7.44 4.57 -6.19
C VAL A 332 -5.94 4.81 -6.03
N GLY A 333 -5.57 5.78 -5.20
CA GLY A 333 -4.16 6.14 -4.96
C GLY A 333 -3.94 7.61 -4.58
N PRO A 334 -2.68 8.03 -4.38
CA PRO A 334 -1.45 7.24 -4.59
C PRO A 334 -1.29 6.12 -3.56
N LEU A 335 -0.84 4.97 -4.01
CA LEU A 335 -0.53 3.81 -3.18
C LEU A 335 0.98 3.54 -3.25
N LEU A 336 1.62 3.25 -2.11
CA LEU A 336 3.06 3.02 -2.08
C LEU A 336 3.39 1.56 -2.39
N GLN A 337 4.52 1.37 -3.07
CA GLN A 337 5.09 0.07 -3.37
C GLN A 337 6.60 0.06 -3.11
N GLY A 338 7.17 -1.13 -2.92
CA GLY A 338 8.59 -1.26 -2.61
C GLY A 338 8.92 -1.20 -1.12
N LEU A 339 7.94 -1.02 -0.24
CA LEU A 339 8.12 -1.12 1.21
C LEU A 339 8.14 -2.59 1.67
N ARG A 340 8.85 -2.88 2.75
CA ARG A 340 8.90 -4.22 3.37
C ARG A 340 7.54 -4.68 3.89
N ARG A 341 6.70 -3.76 4.35
CA ARG A 341 5.30 -3.97 4.74
C ARG A 341 4.48 -2.79 4.22
N PRO A 342 3.19 -2.96 3.91
CA PRO A 342 2.40 -1.91 3.31
C PRO A 342 2.15 -0.74 4.27
N ALA A 343 2.37 0.46 3.73
CA ALA A 343 1.98 1.73 4.34
C ALA A 343 1.61 2.67 3.20
N ASN A 344 0.34 3.05 3.11
CA ASN A 344 -0.17 3.83 1.99
C ASN A 344 -0.44 5.27 2.38
N ASP A 345 -0.18 6.16 1.42
CA ASP A 345 -0.49 7.59 1.49
C ASP A 345 -1.86 7.87 0.87
N LEU A 346 -2.54 8.84 1.40
CA LEU A 346 -3.81 9.36 0.87
C LEU A 346 -3.61 10.75 0.28
N SER A 347 -4.40 11.10 -0.71
CA SER A 347 -4.60 12.50 -1.04
C SER A 347 -5.32 13.21 0.12
N ARG A 348 -4.94 14.45 0.43
CA ARG A 348 -5.69 15.29 1.39
C ARG A 348 -7.12 15.57 0.96
N GLY A 349 -7.41 15.38 -0.33
CA GLY A 349 -8.74 15.45 -0.89
C GLY A 349 -9.50 14.12 -0.93
N ALA A 350 -8.93 13.04 -0.39
CA ALA A 350 -9.58 11.73 -0.36
C ALA A 350 -10.89 11.79 0.44
N ASP A 351 -11.92 11.16 -0.09
CA ASP A 351 -13.19 10.98 0.59
C ASP A 351 -13.26 9.62 1.32
N THR A 352 -14.38 9.34 1.98
CA THR A 352 -14.57 8.09 2.72
C THR A 352 -14.46 6.84 1.83
N PRO A 353 -15.08 6.74 0.65
CA PRO A 353 -14.89 5.64 -0.29
C PRO A 353 -13.44 5.42 -0.73
N ASP A 354 -12.70 6.48 -1.02
CA ASP A 354 -11.28 6.40 -1.39
C ASP A 354 -10.46 5.73 -0.29
N ILE A 355 -10.71 6.12 0.96
CA ILE A 355 -10.01 5.58 2.13
C ILE A 355 -10.36 4.11 2.34
N VAL A 356 -11.63 3.69 2.17
CA VAL A 356 -12.04 2.27 2.25
C VAL A 356 -11.32 1.44 1.18
N ASN A 357 -11.20 1.96 -0.04
CA ASN A 357 -10.47 1.28 -1.10
C ASN A 357 -8.96 1.19 -0.80
N ALA A 358 -8.35 2.25 -0.25
CA ALA A 358 -6.96 2.21 0.18
C ALA A 358 -6.73 1.19 1.31
N ILE A 359 -7.66 1.05 2.27
CA ILE A 359 -7.65 0.01 3.30
C ILE A 359 -7.65 -1.39 2.66
N ALA A 360 -8.54 -1.64 1.70
CA ALA A 360 -8.63 -2.92 1.01
C ALA A 360 -7.33 -3.27 0.24
N VAL A 361 -6.77 -2.30 -0.47
CA VAL A 361 -5.49 -2.49 -1.17
C VAL A 361 -4.36 -2.75 -0.17
N THR A 362 -4.30 -2.01 0.95
CA THR A 362 -3.29 -2.22 2.01
C THR A 362 -3.38 -3.63 2.58
N ALA A 363 -4.59 -4.14 2.81
CA ALA A 363 -4.80 -5.51 3.27
C ALA A 363 -4.29 -6.54 2.25
N LEU A 364 -4.53 -6.35 0.95
CA LEU A 364 -4.03 -7.24 -0.11
C LEU A 364 -2.50 -7.19 -0.25
N GLN A 365 -1.89 -6.02 -0.15
CA GLN A 365 -0.43 -5.86 -0.21
C GLN A 365 0.29 -6.56 0.95
N SER A 366 -0.40 -6.88 2.04
CA SER A 366 0.17 -7.58 3.20
C SER A 366 0.14 -9.11 3.10
N ALA A 367 -0.36 -9.64 1.98
CA ALA A 367 -0.51 -11.09 1.74
C ALA A 367 0.81 -11.79 1.44
#